data_57900931e8a17064804dd056e4ef2f30
#
_entry.id   57900931e8a17064804dd056e4ef2f30
#
_cell.length_a   1.000
_cell.length_b   1.000
_cell.length_c   1.000
_cell.angle_alpha   90.00
_cell.angle_beta   90.00
_cell.angle_gamma   90.00
#
_symmetry.space_group_name_H-M   'P 1'
#
loop_
_entity.id
_entity.type
_entity.pdbx_description
1 polymer ?
#
loop_
_entity_poly.entity_id
_entity_poly.type
_entity_poly.pdbx_seq_one_letter_code
_entity_poly.pdbx_strand_id
1 'polypeptide(L)'
;ASAQHVGNPLQERPTRGICQNLENVLQTSMIFRALLDALDNWVSRAITPPENQIPTNSKGTLVDFKYWKSQFPKIPNLVTPQAPNKLSIYDYGPKADLGFFDTLPPRKIQTCSYTIKVPSVDDDGNELAGIRVPMLGTPLATYTGWNIRSRNFGEGAMHEFSGSTLIFPETDAVRRMTNDPRKSI
;
A
#
# COMPACT_ATOMS: atom_id res chain seq x y z
N ALA A 1 -3.74 -6.71 -1.74
CA ALA A 1 -4.26 -5.35 -1.88
C ALA A 1 -4.25 -4.63 -0.54
N SER A 2 -4.01 -3.33 -0.54
CA SER A 2 -4.14 -2.41 0.62
C SER A 2 -3.41 -2.86 1.90
N ALA A 3 -2.41 -3.70 1.81
CA ALA A 3 -1.67 -4.21 2.95
C ALA A 3 -0.54 -3.26 3.36
N GLN A 4 -0.20 -3.25 4.65
CA GLN A 4 1.00 -2.58 5.14
C GLN A 4 2.22 -3.52 5.07
N HIS A 5 3.43 -2.94 5.20
CA HIS A 5 4.68 -3.71 5.12
C HIS A 5 4.86 -4.64 6.32
N VAL A 6 4.62 -4.14 7.53
CA VAL A 6 4.72 -4.92 8.77
C VAL A 6 3.39 -4.85 9.51
N GLY A 7 2.83 -6.00 9.85
CA GLY A 7 1.65 -6.13 10.70
C GLY A 7 2.00 -6.83 12.02
N ASN A 8 1.40 -6.42 13.10
CA ASN A 8 1.45 -7.17 14.36
C ASN A 8 0.25 -8.13 14.41
N PRO A 9 0.44 -9.44 14.19
CA PRO A 9 -0.67 -10.40 14.19
C PRO A 9 -1.33 -10.60 15.56
N LEU A 10 -0.68 -10.11 16.62
CA LEU A 10 -1.17 -10.19 18.00
C LEU A 10 -1.84 -8.89 18.47
N GLN A 11 -1.94 -7.89 17.60
CA GLN A 11 -2.54 -6.62 17.96
C GLN A 11 -4.08 -6.72 17.95
N GLU A 12 -4.68 -6.68 19.12
CA GLU A 12 -6.13 -6.79 19.29
C GLU A 12 -6.87 -5.53 18.85
N ARG A 13 -6.23 -4.36 19.00
CA ARG A 13 -6.82 -3.07 18.65
C ARG A 13 -5.82 -2.21 17.87
N PRO A 14 -6.26 -1.53 16.81
CA PRO A 14 -5.39 -0.63 16.08
C PRO A 14 -5.00 0.56 16.97
N THR A 15 -3.72 0.94 16.90
CA THR A 15 -3.19 2.16 17.54
C THR A 15 -2.76 3.14 16.46
N ARG A 16 -2.45 4.35 16.84
CA ARG A 16 -1.85 5.32 15.90
C ARG A 16 -0.33 5.24 15.91
N GLY A 17 0.26 4.69 16.97
CA GLY A 17 1.70 4.71 17.14
C GLY A 17 2.27 6.12 16.94
N ILE A 18 3.23 6.26 16.05
CA ILE A 18 3.83 7.56 15.67
C ILE A 18 3.12 8.24 14.50
N CYS A 19 1.98 7.71 14.07
CA CYS A 19 1.24 8.14 12.87
C CYS A 19 0.00 8.97 13.21
N GLN A 20 -0.53 9.65 12.18
CA GLN A 20 -1.77 10.43 12.31
C GLN A 20 -3.02 9.53 12.31
N ASN A 21 -2.99 8.44 11.56
CA ASN A 21 -4.12 7.54 11.41
C ASN A 21 -3.92 6.24 12.19
N LEU A 22 -5.01 5.53 12.48
CA LEU A 22 -4.95 4.18 13.02
C LEU A 22 -4.18 3.26 12.06
N GLU A 23 -3.38 2.37 12.62
CA GLU A 23 -2.64 1.37 11.84
C GLU A 23 -3.58 0.47 11.04
N ASN A 24 -3.09 -0.05 9.94
CA ASN A 24 -3.84 -0.96 9.08
C ASN A 24 -4.04 -2.30 9.80
N VAL A 25 -5.30 -2.71 9.94
CA VAL A 25 -5.68 -3.96 10.64
C VAL A 25 -5.87 -5.16 9.70
N LEU A 26 -5.59 -5.01 8.40
CA LEU A 26 -5.73 -6.11 7.46
C LEU A 26 -4.79 -7.26 7.83
N GLN A 27 -5.38 -8.42 8.11
CA GLN A 27 -4.64 -9.63 8.44
C GLN A 27 -4.19 -10.35 7.17
N THR A 28 -2.88 -10.42 6.97
CA THR A 28 -2.28 -11.11 5.81
C THR A 28 -1.96 -12.59 6.07
N SER A 29 -2.01 -13.04 7.33
CA SER A 29 -1.67 -14.41 7.73
C SER A 29 -2.50 -15.48 7.02
N MET A 30 -3.77 -15.20 6.73
CA MET A 30 -4.63 -16.11 5.98
C MET A 30 -4.16 -16.29 4.53
N ILE A 31 -3.63 -15.23 3.91
CA ILE A 31 -3.06 -15.29 2.56
C ILE A 31 -1.80 -16.16 2.57
N PHE A 32 -0.89 -15.95 3.52
CA PHE A 32 0.34 -16.75 3.61
C PHE A 32 0.05 -18.24 3.81
N ARG A 33 -0.95 -18.58 4.62
CA ARG A 33 -1.38 -19.99 4.79
C ARG A 33 -1.91 -20.58 3.48
N ALA A 34 -2.79 -19.86 2.78
CA ALA A 34 -3.32 -20.31 1.49
C ALA A 34 -2.22 -20.43 0.41
N LEU A 35 -1.24 -19.51 0.43
CA LEU A 35 -0.10 -19.58 -0.50
C LEU A 35 0.85 -20.74 -0.16
N LEU A 36 1.01 -21.08 1.12
CA LEU A 36 1.79 -22.25 1.53
C LEU A 36 1.13 -23.55 1.08
N ASP A 37 -0.19 -23.67 1.24
CA ASP A 37 -0.97 -24.79 0.71
C ASP A 37 -0.84 -24.91 -0.83
N ALA A 38 -0.92 -23.77 -1.53
CA ALA A 38 -0.75 -23.75 -2.98
C ALA A 38 0.66 -24.19 -3.40
N LEU A 39 1.68 -23.75 -2.66
CA LEU A 39 3.07 -24.15 -2.88
C LEU A 39 3.28 -25.64 -2.65
N ASP A 40 2.73 -26.19 -1.55
CA ASP A 40 2.82 -27.63 -1.26
C ASP A 40 2.16 -28.46 -2.35
N ASN A 41 0.95 -28.08 -2.76
CA ASN A 41 0.24 -28.75 -3.86
C ASN A 41 1.02 -28.69 -5.18
N TRP A 42 1.67 -27.57 -5.46
CA TRP A 42 2.49 -27.42 -6.67
C TRP A 42 3.71 -28.33 -6.65
N VAL A 43 4.44 -28.35 -5.53
CA VAL A 43 5.66 -29.18 -5.40
C VAL A 43 5.34 -30.67 -5.30
N SER A 44 4.33 -31.05 -4.50
CA SER A 44 4.04 -32.45 -4.18
C SER A 44 3.14 -33.13 -5.20
N ARG A 45 2.28 -32.39 -5.92
CA ARG A 45 1.21 -32.91 -6.77
C ARG A 45 1.20 -32.31 -8.17
N ALA A 46 2.14 -31.42 -8.51
CA ALA A 46 2.21 -30.68 -9.77
C ALA A 46 0.93 -29.87 -10.09
N ILE A 47 0.15 -29.48 -9.07
CA ILE A 47 -1.03 -28.62 -9.25
C ILE A 47 -0.56 -27.17 -9.38
N THR A 48 -0.77 -26.58 -10.55
CA THR A 48 -0.37 -25.20 -10.82
C THR A 48 -1.03 -24.22 -9.84
N PRO A 49 -0.27 -23.31 -9.20
CA PRO A 49 -0.82 -22.30 -8.32
C PRO A 49 -1.73 -21.32 -9.06
N PRO A 50 -2.60 -20.58 -8.35
CA PRO A 50 -3.41 -19.53 -8.95
C PRO A 50 -2.57 -18.48 -9.67
N GLU A 51 -3.17 -17.81 -10.67
CA GLU A 51 -2.53 -16.71 -11.38
C GLU A 51 -2.17 -15.53 -10.46
N ASN A 52 -1.11 -14.82 -10.84
CA ASN A 52 -0.66 -13.62 -10.13
C ASN A 52 -1.73 -12.53 -10.11
N GLN A 53 -2.05 -12.03 -8.92
CA GLN A 53 -2.97 -10.91 -8.70
C GLN A 53 -2.21 -9.63 -8.37
N ILE A 54 -1.36 -9.18 -9.30
CA ILE A 54 -0.57 -7.95 -9.15
C ILE A 54 -1.17 -6.79 -9.94
N PRO A 55 -0.98 -5.54 -9.51
CA PRO A 55 -1.34 -4.38 -10.32
C PRO A 55 -0.48 -4.33 -11.59
N THR A 56 -1.11 -4.03 -12.75
CA THR A 56 -0.44 -3.95 -14.05
C THR A 56 -0.89 -2.74 -14.85
N ASN A 57 0.00 -2.24 -15.72
CA ASN A 57 -0.33 -1.17 -16.65
C ASN A 57 -1.41 -1.61 -17.67
N SER A 58 -1.33 -2.84 -18.17
CA SER A 58 -2.25 -3.38 -19.17
C SER A 58 -3.69 -3.47 -18.67
N LYS A 59 -3.89 -3.69 -17.39
CA LYS A 59 -5.22 -3.72 -16.74
C LYS A 59 -5.65 -2.36 -16.17
N GLY A 60 -4.84 -1.30 -16.32
CA GLY A 60 -5.11 0.02 -15.74
C GLY A 60 -5.07 0.05 -14.20
N THR A 61 -4.54 -0.99 -13.57
CA THR A 61 -4.50 -1.12 -12.11
C THR A 61 -3.17 -0.67 -11.50
N LEU A 62 -2.18 -0.32 -12.33
CA LEU A 62 -0.93 0.32 -11.94
C LEU A 62 -0.86 1.67 -12.64
N VAL A 63 -0.90 2.77 -11.90
CA VAL A 63 -1.11 4.13 -12.41
C VAL A 63 -0.06 5.11 -11.91
N ASP A 64 0.06 6.25 -12.58
CA ASP A 64 0.92 7.33 -12.12
C ASP A 64 0.37 7.95 -10.83
N PHE A 65 1.26 8.38 -9.95
CA PHE A 65 0.89 8.98 -8.66
C PHE A 65 -0.04 10.19 -8.82
N LYS A 66 0.15 11.01 -9.85
CA LYS A 66 -0.71 12.17 -10.13
C LYS A 66 -2.16 11.73 -10.42
N TYR A 67 -2.32 10.66 -11.21
CA TYR A 67 -3.62 10.08 -11.50
C TYR A 67 -4.25 9.50 -10.23
N TRP A 68 -3.52 8.68 -9.48
CA TRP A 68 -3.97 8.15 -8.18
C TRP A 68 -4.47 9.27 -7.26
N LYS A 69 -3.71 10.36 -7.14
CA LYS A 69 -4.07 11.50 -6.27
C LYS A 69 -5.37 12.20 -6.70
N SER A 70 -5.70 12.17 -8.00
CA SER A 70 -6.95 12.72 -8.52
C SER A 70 -8.14 11.80 -8.27
N GLN A 71 -7.92 10.48 -8.15
CA GLN A 71 -8.96 9.48 -7.96
C GLN A 71 -9.19 9.13 -6.48
N PHE A 72 -8.16 9.25 -5.64
CA PHE A 72 -8.29 8.93 -4.22
C PHE A 72 -9.35 9.81 -3.55
N PRO A 73 -10.33 9.22 -2.80
CA PRO A 73 -11.42 9.98 -2.20
C PRO A 73 -10.91 11.07 -1.25
N LYS A 74 -11.53 12.23 -1.31
CA LYS A 74 -11.20 13.38 -0.42
C LYS A 74 -11.79 13.15 0.97
N ILE A 75 -11.21 12.23 1.71
CA ILE A 75 -11.64 11.88 3.06
C ILE A 75 -11.44 13.08 4.01
N PRO A 76 -12.44 13.48 4.79
CA PRO A 76 -12.35 14.59 5.72
C PRO A 76 -11.18 14.43 6.70
N ASN A 77 -10.44 15.52 6.91
CA ASN A 77 -9.29 15.58 7.82
C ASN A 77 -8.13 14.62 7.51
N LEU A 78 -8.13 13.95 6.38
CA LEU A 78 -7.04 13.08 5.97
C LEU A 78 -5.94 13.86 5.26
N VAL A 79 -4.72 13.75 5.75
CA VAL A 79 -3.51 14.15 5.02
C VAL A 79 -3.06 13.01 4.14
N THR A 80 -3.09 13.20 2.82
CA THR A 80 -2.59 12.22 1.85
C THR A 80 -1.12 12.46 1.52
N PRO A 81 -0.37 11.43 1.10
CA PRO A 81 1.01 11.60 0.62
C PRO A 81 1.08 12.68 -0.47
N GLN A 82 2.11 13.51 -0.45
CA GLN A 82 2.31 14.56 -1.45
C GLN A 82 3.12 14.08 -2.66
N ALA A 83 3.94 13.06 -2.45
CA ALA A 83 4.75 12.41 -3.48
C ALA A 83 5.01 10.96 -3.08
N PRO A 84 5.26 10.06 -4.04
CA PRO A 84 5.80 8.74 -3.73
C PRO A 84 7.26 8.87 -3.28
N ASN A 85 7.79 7.85 -2.62
CA ASN A 85 9.22 7.79 -2.31
C ASN A 85 10.04 7.84 -3.60
N LYS A 86 10.92 8.83 -3.71
CA LYS A 86 11.80 8.95 -4.88
C LYS A 86 12.99 8.01 -4.72
N LEU A 87 13.09 7.05 -5.61
CA LEU A 87 14.23 6.14 -5.70
C LEU A 87 15.28 6.72 -6.65
N SER A 88 16.50 6.87 -6.15
CA SER A 88 17.64 7.32 -6.94
C SER A 88 18.27 6.13 -7.65
N ILE A 89 18.80 6.37 -8.85
CA ILE A 89 19.65 5.41 -9.55
C ILE A 89 21.09 5.69 -9.15
N TYR A 90 21.82 4.63 -8.88
CA TYR A 90 23.23 4.69 -8.47
C TYR A 90 24.11 3.94 -9.46
N ASP A 91 25.27 4.51 -9.73
CA ASP A 91 26.34 3.90 -10.53
C ASP A 91 27.32 3.19 -9.59
N TYR A 92 27.41 1.88 -9.71
CA TYR A 92 28.32 1.02 -8.95
C TYR A 92 29.57 0.64 -9.76
N GLY A 93 29.69 1.14 -10.99
CA GLY A 93 30.78 0.84 -11.90
C GLY A 93 30.39 -0.11 -13.04
N PRO A 94 31.27 -0.23 -14.06
CA PRO A 94 30.96 -0.92 -15.30
C PRO A 94 30.75 -2.43 -15.19
N LYS A 95 31.11 -3.04 -14.07
CA LYS A 95 30.96 -4.48 -13.82
C LYS A 95 29.86 -4.81 -12.81
N ALA A 96 29.00 -3.83 -12.48
CA ALA A 96 27.94 -4.00 -11.49
C ALA A 96 26.99 -5.15 -11.82
N ASP A 97 26.65 -5.32 -13.10
CA ASP A 97 25.81 -6.43 -13.59
C ASP A 97 26.43 -7.82 -13.38
N LEU A 98 27.75 -7.88 -13.21
CA LEU A 98 28.48 -9.10 -12.88
C LEU A 98 28.69 -9.29 -11.36
N GLY A 99 28.12 -8.40 -10.55
CA GLY A 99 28.25 -8.42 -9.09
C GLY A 99 29.54 -7.79 -8.56
N PHE A 100 30.34 -7.11 -9.41
CA PHE A 100 31.56 -6.41 -9.00
C PHE A 100 31.28 -4.90 -8.88
N PHE A 101 31.47 -4.37 -7.68
CA PHE A 101 31.24 -2.94 -7.39
C PHE A 101 32.57 -2.21 -7.31
N ASP A 102 32.98 -1.55 -8.40
CA ASP A 102 34.25 -0.81 -8.52
C ASP A 102 34.10 0.62 -7.99
N THR A 103 32.86 1.13 -7.84
CA THR A 103 32.57 2.48 -7.38
C THR A 103 31.90 2.44 -6.02
N LEU A 104 32.66 2.65 -4.94
CA LEU A 104 32.20 2.67 -3.56
C LEU A 104 32.73 3.93 -2.84
N PRO A 105 31.86 4.74 -2.24
CA PRO A 105 30.41 4.68 -2.30
C PRO A 105 29.88 4.92 -3.72
N PRO A 106 28.73 4.32 -4.09
CA PRO A 106 28.20 4.44 -5.43
C PRO A 106 27.80 5.91 -5.73
N ARG A 107 27.96 6.34 -6.98
CA ARG A 107 27.62 7.70 -7.39
C ARG A 107 26.14 7.79 -7.75
N LYS A 108 25.44 8.74 -7.12
CA LYS A 108 24.06 9.03 -7.51
C LYS A 108 24.02 9.64 -8.91
N ILE A 109 23.25 9.04 -9.81
CA ILE A 109 23.00 9.58 -11.14
C ILE A 109 21.96 10.70 -11.02
N GLN A 110 22.38 11.95 -11.30
CA GLN A 110 21.53 13.13 -11.10
C GLN A 110 20.50 13.35 -12.22
N THR A 111 20.77 12.80 -13.41
CA THR A 111 19.98 13.04 -14.63
C THR A 111 18.73 12.16 -14.76
N CYS A 112 18.65 11.10 -13.99
CA CYS A 112 17.51 10.17 -14.04
C CYS A 112 17.13 9.62 -12.67
N SER A 113 15.90 9.14 -12.56
CA SER A 113 15.35 8.45 -11.40
C SER A 113 14.38 7.37 -11.87
N TYR A 114 14.06 6.44 -11.01
CA TYR A 114 13.02 5.45 -11.32
C TYR A 114 11.66 6.13 -11.49
N THR A 115 10.93 5.70 -12.51
CA THR A 115 9.51 6.04 -12.65
C THR A 115 8.72 5.22 -11.63
N ILE A 116 8.02 5.89 -10.72
CA ILE A 116 7.26 5.24 -9.66
C ILE A 116 5.79 5.26 -10.04
N LYS A 117 5.17 4.10 -10.02
CA LYS A 117 3.74 3.92 -10.18
C LYS A 117 3.14 3.30 -8.92
N VAL A 118 1.85 3.51 -8.72
CA VAL A 118 1.11 3.06 -7.53
C VAL A 118 -0.14 2.29 -7.95
N PRO A 119 -0.66 1.38 -7.12
CA PRO A 119 -1.92 0.71 -7.38
C PRO A 119 -3.08 1.72 -7.49
N SER A 120 -3.98 1.51 -8.45
CA SER A 120 -5.24 2.25 -8.53
C SER A 120 -6.21 1.82 -7.45
N VAL A 121 -7.12 2.71 -7.09
CA VAL A 121 -8.09 2.51 -6.00
C VAL A 121 -9.53 2.59 -6.53
N ASP A 122 -10.45 2.00 -5.75
CA ASP A 122 -11.90 2.14 -5.94
C ASP A 122 -12.43 3.47 -5.34
N ASP A 123 -13.72 3.72 -5.46
CA ASP A 123 -14.38 4.93 -4.96
C ASP A 123 -14.26 5.10 -3.43
N ASP A 124 -14.05 4.01 -2.71
CA ASP A 124 -13.81 4.00 -1.27
C ASP A 124 -12.33 4.12 -0.90
N GLY A 125 -11.41 4.21 -1.88
CA GLY A 125 -9.97 4.36 -1.68
C GLY A 125 -9.22 3.05 -1.42
N ASN A 126 -9.85 1.88 -1.60
CA ASN A 126 -9.21 0.58 -1.47
C ASN A 126 -8.58 0.14 -2.80
N GLU A 127 -7.43 -0.52 -2.75
CA GLU A 127 -6.74 -0.96 -3.97
C GLU A 127 -7.57 -1.98 -4.76
N LEU A 128 -7.65 -1.77 -6.08
CA LEU A 128 -8.41 -2.62 -7.00
C LEU A 128 -7.70 -3.94 -7.29
N ALA A 129 -6.37 -3.93 -7.38
CA ALA A 129 -5.57 -5.12 -7.70
C ALA A 129 -4.83 -5.66 -6.48
N GLY A 130 -4.44 -6.92 -6.57
CA GLY A 130 -3.80 -7.68 -5.50
C GLY A 130 -4.73 -8.72 -4.92
N ILE A 131 -4.19 -9.64 -4.12
CA ILE A 131 -5.02 -10.62 -3.41
C ILE A 131 -5.89 -9.87 -2.38
N ARG A 132 -7.20 -10.05 -2.49
CA ARG A 132 -8.17 -9.38 -1.61
C ARG A 132 -8.60 -10.32 -0.49
N VAL A 133 -8.33 -9.93 0.74
CA VAL A 133 -8.87 -10.60 1.93
C VAL A 133 -10.37 -10.32 2.10
N PRO A 134 -11.14 -11.13 2.85
CA PRO A 134 -12.56 -10.91 3.07
C PRO A 134 -12.92 -9.49 3.56
N MET A 135 -12.08 -8.89 4.41
CA MET A 135 -12.23 -7.52 4.89
C MET A 135 -12.17 -6.45 3.77
N LEU A 136 -11.60 -6.77 2.62
CA LEU A 136 -11.61 -5.90 1.43
C LEU A 136 -12.77 -6.26 0.48
N GLY A 137 -13.37 -7.42 0.62
CA GLY A 137 -14.58 -7.83 -0.12
C GLY A 137 -15.81 -7.06 0.35
N THR A 138 -15.94 -6.89 1.65
CA THR A 138 -17.00 -6.12 2.33
C THR A 138 -16.36 -5.12 3.31
N PRO A 139 -15.73 -4.04 2.80
CA PRO A 139 -14.95 -3.16 3.64
C PRO A 139 -15.82 -2.27 4.53
N LEU A 140 -15.36 -2.07 5.76
CA LEU A 140 -15.88 -1.11 6.73
C LEU A 140 -14.98 0.13 6.87
N ALA A 141 -13.90 0.17 6.08
CA ALA A 141 -12.90 1.23 6.08
C ALA A 141 -12.18 1.32 4.74
N THR A 142 -11.52 2.42 4.48
CA THR A 142 -10.41 2.48 3.54
C THR A 142 -9.16 1.95 4.22
N TYR A 143 -8.50 1.00 3.60
CA TYR A 143 -7.22 0.46 4.06
C TYR A 143 -6.11 0.87 3.10
N THR A 144 -5.03 1.41 3.62
CA THR A 144 -3.91 1.87 2.80
C THR A 144 -2.61 1.17 3.18
N GLY A 145 -1.67 1.06 2.25
CA GLY A 145 -0.31 0.60 2.51
C GLY A 145 0.62 1.70 3.06
N TRP A 146 0.09 2.89 3.36
CA TRP A 146 0.84 4.05 3.82
C TRP A 146 0.15 4.72 5.02
N ASN A 147 0.93 5.44 5.83
CA ASN A 147 0.46 6.32 6.89
C ASN A 147 1.32 7.59 6.92
N ILE A 148 0.88 8.61 7.60
CA ILE A 148 1.58 9.88 7.72
C ILE A 148 2.01 10.07 9.18
N ARG A 149 3.26 10.50 9.39
CA ARG A 149 3.82 10.74 10.72
C ARG A 149 3.14 11.91 11.42
N SER A 150 2.90 11.76 12.71
CA SER A 150 2.31 12.80 13.56
C SER A 150 3.35 13.85 13.98
N ARG A 151 2.86 14.94 14.61
CA ARG A 151 3.60 16.17 14.87
C ARG A 151 4.99 15.97 15.51
N ASN A 152 5.14 15.12 16.49
CA ASN A 152 6.40 14.95 17.22
C ASN A 152 7.35 13.93 16.58
N PHE A 153 6.99 13.36 15.42
CA PHE A 153 7.69 12.26 14.78
C PHE A 153 8.06 12.54 13.32
N GLY A 154 8.28 13.80 12.97
CA GLY A 154 8.52 14.21 11.58
C GLY A 154 7.22 14.40 10.82
N GLU A 155 6.41 15.33 11.29
CA GLU A 155 5.06 15.64 10.78
C GLU A 155 5.01 15.75 9.26
N GLY A 156 4.05 15.07 8.66
CA GLY A 156 3.80 15.08 7.22
C GLY A 156 4.67 14.11 6.41
N ALA A 157 5.72 13.54 6.99
CA ALA A 157 6.50 12.51 6.32
C ALA A 157 5.69 11.20 6.24
N MET A 158 5.86 10.47 5.15
CA MET A 158 5.26 9.15 4.99
C MET A 158 5.95 8.15 5.91
N HIS A 159 5.15 7.31 6.59
CA HIS A 159 5.66 6.16 7.35
C HIS A 159 5.57 4.93 6.46
N GLU A 160 6.72 4.32 6.17
CA GLU A 160 6.86 3.28 5.15
C GLU A 160 6.48 1.87 5.62
N PHE A 161 6.41 1.63 6.93
CA PHE A 161 6.12 0.29 7.47
C PHE A 161 4.66 0.12 7.87
N SER A 162 3.96 1.20 8.17
CA SER A 162 2.59 1.18 8.66
C SER A 162 1.62 1.72 7.62
N GLY A 163 0.53 1.00 7.40
CA GLY A 163 -0.62 1.48 6.65
C GLY A 163 -1.64 2.20 7.52
N SER A 164 -2.76 2.59 6.93
CA SER A 164 -3.86 3.25 7.65
C SER A 164 -5.15 2.44 7.60
N THR A 165 -5.94 2.53 8.67
CA THR A 165 -7.36 2.17 8.71
C THR A 165 -8.18 3.44 8.87
N LEU A 166 -8.97 3.78 7.86
CA LEU A 166 -9.79 4.99 7.80
C LEU A 166 -11.26 4.55 7.79
N ILE A 167 -11.86 4.44 8.97
CA ILE A 167 -13.22 3.91 9.15
C ILE A 167 -14.23 4.70 8.32
N PHE A 168 -15.20 4.03 7.72
CA PHE A 168 -16.31 4.69 7.02
C PHE A 168 -17.22 5.42 7.98
N PRO A 169 -17.99 6.42 7.53
CA PRO A 169 -19.05 7.03 8.32
C PRO A 169 -20.04 5.96 8.79
N GLU A 170 -20.41 6.01 10.06
CA GLU A 170 -21.34 5.03 10.65
C GLU A 170 -22.73 5.05 9.99
N THR A 171 -23.17 6.22 9.50
CA THR A 171 -24.47 6.41 8.88
C THR A 171 -24.40 7.38 7.71
N ASP A 172 -25.40 7.32 6.83
CA ASP A 172 -25.58 8.28 5.75
C ASP A 172 -25.74 9.73 6.26
N ALA A 173 -26.30 9.91 7.43
CA ALA A 173 -26.43 11.22 8.05
C ALA A 173 -25.05 11.80 8.41
N VAL A 174 -24.19 11.00 9.06
CA VAL A 174 -22.81 11.38 9.38
C VAL A 174 -22.03 11.62 8.10
N ARG A 175 -22.16 10.75 7.10
CA ARG A 175 -21.51 10.89 5.79
C ARG A 175 -21.83 12.25 5.14
N ARG A 176 -23.08 12.63 5.08
CA ARG A 176 -23.51 13.94 4.53
C ARG A 176 -23.02 15.11 5.36
N MET A 177 -23.10 15.02 6.68
CA MET A 177 -22.66 16.07 7.59
C MET A 177 -21.16 16.35 7.48
N THR A 178 -20.36 15.32 7.28
CA THR A 178 -18.90 15.42 7.15
C THR A 178 -18.41 15.64 5.72
N ASN A 179 -19.32 15.58 4.72
CA ASN A 179 -18.98 15.57 3.30
C ASN A 179 -17.98 14.44 2.93
N ASP A 180 -18.10 13.26 3.56
CA ASP A 180 -17.30 12.11 3.19
C ASP A 180 -17.83 11.52 1.88
N PRO A 181 -17.00 11.40 0.83
CA PRO A 181 -17.46 10.88 -0.46
C PRO A 181 -17.65 9.36 -0.47
N ARG A 182 -17.11 8.65 0.51
CA ARG A 182 -17.18 7.19 0.60
C ARG A 182 -18.58 6.75 1.07
N LYS A 183 -18.88 5.46 0.95
CA LYS A 183 -20.10 4.89 1.52
C LYS A 183 -20.11 4.97 3.06
N SER A 184 -21.29 4.84 3.65
CA SER A 184 -21.48 4.55 5.07
C SER A 184 -21.50 3.05 5.33
N ILE A 185 -21.36 2.68 6.60
CA ILE A 185 -21.48 1.28 7.09
C ILE A 185 -22.93 0.82 7.02
#